data_950b3a055cca46f8388900fe5f99305f
#
_entry.id   950b3a055cca46f8388900fe5f99305f
#
_cell.length_a   1.000
_cell.length_b   1.000
_cell.length_c   1.000
_cell.angle_alpha   90.00
_cell.angle_beta   90.00
_cell.angle_gamma   90.00
#
_symmetry.space_group_name_H-M   'P 1'
#
loop_
_entity.id
_entity.type
_entity.pdbx_description
1 polymer ?
#
loop_
_entity_poly.entity_id
_entity_poly.type
_entity_poly.pdbx_seq_one_letter_code
_entity_poly.pdbx_strand_id
1 'polypeptide(L)'
;MASQKELIAVVADNMGVPKETVTVVDRYLAEAGLRTRALRGRGNTPMTYHDAAHLIIATAWDANPKDAVQLVKAYRDLPARRVKETAFVAFDALGSTFGAALANMLESVPEDREAFSAVEGAPGHMSVRVIMYGPEPRAETILMKDGQPHTFEFGPMFSRPIDLRRTAEFSQLTLGFVGEAIADGLAR
;
A
#
# COMPACT_ATOMS: atom_id res chain seq x y z
N MET A 1 -10.89 -14.40 0.40
CA MET A 1 -11.17 -13.09 -0.27
C MET A 1 -11.97 -12.20 0.68
N ALA A 2 -11.41 -11.06 1.07
CA ALA A 2 -12.03 -10.16 2.04
C ALA A 2 -13.29 -9.48 1.50
N SER A 3 -14.27 -9.31 2.38
CA SER A 3 -15.38 -8.37 2.19
C SER A 3 -14.91 -6.93 2.46
N GLN A 4 -15.72 -5.96 2.06
CA GLN A 4 -15.50 -4.55 2.41
C GLN A 4 -15.29 -4.33 3.91
N LYS A 5 -16.13 -4.99 4.75
CA LYS A 5 -16.04 -4.83 6.21
C LYS A 5 -14.75 -5.38 6.80
N GLU A 6 -14.28 -6.49 6.25
CA GLU A 6 -13.02 -7.12 6.64
C GLU A 6 -11.83 -6.26 6.22
N LEU A 7 -11.82 -5.75 4.99
CA LEU A 7 -10.77 -4.84 4.52
C LEU A 7 -10.70 -3.57 5.40
N ILE A 8 -11.84 -2.93 5.67
CA ILE A 8 -11.89 -1.74 6.56
C ILE A 8 -11.34 -2.08 7.95
N ALA A 9 -11.70 -3.22 8.52
CA ALA A 9 -11.26 -3.60 9.85
C ALA A 9 -9.73 -3.82 9.89
N VAL A 10 -9.19 -4.63 8.97
CA VAL A 10 -7.76 -4.93 8.95
C VAL A 10 -6.90 -3.69 8.66
N VAL A 11 -7.35 -2.80 7.77
CA VAL A 11 -6.63 -1.54 7.52
C VAL A 11 -6.69 -0.62 8.75
N ALA A 12 -7.86 -0.48 9.39
CA ALA A 12 -8.01 0.32 10.61
C ALA A 12 -7.06 -0.15 11.72
N ASP A 13 -7.05 -1.46 11.99
CA ASP A 13 -6.24 -2.06 13.05
C ASP A 13 -4.73 -1.90 12.77
N ASN A 14 -4.28 -2.18 11.54
CA ASN A 14 -2.85 -2.12 11.21
C ASN A 14 -2.31 -0.69 10.99
N MET A 15 -3.15 0.25 10.55
CA MET A 15 -2.76 1.64 10.37
C MET A 15 -2.98 2.49 11.64
N GLY A 16 -3.60 1.93 12.69
CA GLY A 16 -3.90 2.66 13.93
C GLY A 16 -4.91 3.80 13.73
N VAL A 17 -5.81 3.66 12.74
CA VAL A 17 -6.81 4.67 12.40
C VAL A 17 -8.19 4.21 12.88
N PRO A 18 -9.03 5.09 13.50
CA PRO A 18 -10.36 4.70 13.92
C PRO A 18 -11.18 4.10 12.77
N LYS A 19 -11.82 2.97 13.03
CA LYS A 19 -12.60 2.22 12.03
C LYS A 19 -13.70 3.07 11.36
N GLU A 20 -14.28 3.97 12.12
CA GLU A 20 -15.29 4.92 11.64
C GLU A 20 -14.70 5.85 10.59
N THR A 21 -13.48 6.33 10.81
CA THR A 21 -12.72 7.16 9.85
C THR A 21 -12.45 6.39 8.58
N VAL A 22 -11.91 5.16 8.68
CA VAL A 22 -11.64 4.30 7.52
C VAL A 22 -12.93 3.98 6.77
N THR A 23 -14.05 3.77 7.46
CA THR A 23 -15.38 3.56 6.83
C THR A 23 -15.82 4.76 6.00
N VAL A 24 -15.59 5.97 6.49
CA VAL A 24 -15.92 7.19 5.76
C VAL A 24 -15.01 7.37 4.55
N VAL A 25 -13.72 7.12 4.71
CA VAL A 25 -12.73 7.13 3.61
C VAL A 25 -13.14 6.14 2.51
N ASP A 26 -13.43 4.88 2.87
CA ASP A 26 -13.85 3.84 1.94
C ASP A 26 -15.10 4.24 1.13
N ARG A 27 -16.08 4.89 1.79
CA ARG A 27 -17.26 5.40 1.12
C ARG A 27 -16.91 6.44 0.05
N TYR A 28 -16.03 7.41 0.35
CA TYR A 28 -15.59 8.41 -0.63
C TYR A 28 -14.86 7.77 -1.81
N LEU A 29 -14.01 6.77 -1.56
CA LEU A 29 -13.33 6.02 -2.63
C LEU A 29 -14.33 5.26 -3.51
N ALA A 30 -15.35 4.63 -2.92
CA ALA A 30 -16.40 3.95 -3.66
C ALA A 30 -17.22 4.92 -4.52
N GLU A 31 -17.61 6.07 -3.98
CA GLU A 31 -18.36 7.10 -4.69
C GLU A 31 -17.56 7.66 -5.87
N ALA A 32 -16.24 7.78 -5.74
CA ALA A 32 -15.33 8.24 -6.78
C ALA A 32 -14.93 7.15 -7.80
N GLY A 33 -15.38 5.90 -7.63
CA GLY A 33 -15.00 4.77 -8.50
C GLY A 33 -13.55 4.30 -8.33
N LEU A 34 -12.94 4.63 -7.18
CA LEU A 34 -11.58 4.21 -6.80
C LEU A 34 -11.56 2.94 -5.95
N ARG A 35 -12.72 2.34 -5.72
CA ARG A 35 -12.92 1.06 -5.05
C ARG A 35 -14.00 0.27 -5.79
N THR A 36 -13.81 -1.05 -5.86
CA THR A 36 -14.80 -1.97 -6.44
C THR A 36 -16.13 -1.82 -5.72
N ARG A 37 -17.20 -1.56 -6.49
CA ARG A 37 -18.55 -1.45 -5.94
C ARG A 37 -19.21 -2.82 -5.90
N ALA A 38 -19.88 -3.11 -4.79
CA ALA A 38 -20.74 -4.28 -4.72
C ALA A 38 -21.86 -4.18 -5.78
N LEU A 39 -22.08 -5.26 -6.51
CA LEU A 39 -23.25 -5.38 -7.39
C LEU A 39 -24.52 -5.31 -6.55
N ARG A 40 -25.58 -4.67 -7.08
CA ARG A 40 -26.87 -4.63 -6.41
C ARG A 40 -27.41 -6.07 -6.27
N GLY A 41 -27.56 -6.52 -5.01
CA GLY A 41 -28.06 -7.85 -4.70
C GLY A 41 -27.39 -8.43 -3.44
N ARG A 42 -27.66 -9.72 -3.15
CA ARG A 42 -27.15 -10.44 -1.97
C ARG A 42 -25.70 -10.92 -2.09
N GLY A 43 -24.94 -10.46 -3.08
CA GLY A 43 -23.56 -10.90 -3.32
C GLY A 43 -22.56 -10.11 -2.48
N ASN A 44 -21.66 -10.81 -1.81
CA ASN A 44 -20.46 -10.21 -1.21
C ASN A 44 -19.42 -10.04 -2.32
N THR A 45 -19.20 -8.81 -2.81
CA THR A 45 -18.18 -8.56 -3.82
C THR A 45 -16.81 -8.57 -3.13
N PRO A 46 -15.89 -9.47 -3.53
CA PRO A 46 -14.56 -9.51 -2.95
C PRO A 46 -13.79 -8.24 -3.28
N MET A 47 -13.02 -7.77 -2.30
CA MET A 47 -12.10 -6.66 -2.47
C MET A 47 -10.82 -7.16 -3.16
N THR A 48 -10.20 -6.28 -3.92
CA THR A 48 -8.95 -6.54 -4.66
C THR A 48 -7.75 -5.94 -3.94
N TYR A 49 -6.54 -6.36 -4.32
CA TYR A 49 -5.31 -5.73 -3.85
C TYR A 49 -5.23 -4.25 -4.22
N HIS A 50 -5.80 -3.84 -5.37
CA HIS A 50 -5.91 -2.43 -5.74
C HIS A 50 -6.86 -1.65 -4.81
N ASP A 51 -7.98 -2.25 -4.39
CA ASP A 51 -8.88 -1.62 -3.41
C ASP A 51 -8.16 -1.40 -2.09
N ALA A 52 -7.39 -2.41 -1.64
CA ALA A 52 -6.58 -2.32 -0.44
C ALA A 52 -5.48 -1.25 -0.55
N ALA A 53 -4.75 -1.21 -1.66
CA ALA A 53 -3.72 -0.21 -1.93
C ALA A 53 -4.29 1.22 -1.88
N HIS A 54 -5.44 1.45 -2.51
CA HIS A 54 -6.12 2.75 -2.47
C HIS A 54 -6.56 3.14 -1.05
N LEU A 55 -7.08 2.19 -0.28
CA LEU A 55 -7.50 2.45 1.09
C LEU A 55 -6.31 2.77 2.00
N ILE A 56 -5.19 2.04 1.88
CA ILE A 56 -3.94 2.32 2.60
C ILE A 56 -3.42 3.72 2.24
N ILE A 57 -3.31 4.07 0.95
CA ILE A 57 -2.86 5.40 0.52
C ILE A 57 -3.73 6.50 1.14
N ALA A 58 -5.04 6.32 1.14
CA ALA A 58 -5.98 7.31 1.68
C ALA A 58 -5.91 7.46 3.20
N THR A 59 -5.55 6.40 3.92
CA THR A 59 -5.51 6.36 5.39
C THR A 59 -4.12 6.63 5.96
N ALA A 60 -3.07 6.58 5.15
CA ALA A 60 -1.69 6.80 5.59
C ALA A 60 -1.41 8.24 6.10
N TRP A 61 -2.28 9.18 5.80
CA TRP A 61 -2.15 10.57 6.21
C TRP A 61 -3.21 10.94 7.24
N ASP A 62 -2.82 11.73 8.23
CA ASP A 62 -3.77 12.38 9.15
C ASP A 62 -4.49 13.54 8.41
N ALA A 63 -5.31 13.16 7.45
CA ALA A 63 -6.01 14.07 6.56
C ALA A 63 -7.53 13.97 6.76
N ASN A 64 -8.27 15.01 6.36
CA ASN A 64 -9.72 14.94 6.40
C ASN A 64 -10.19 13.83 5.43
N PRO A 65 -11.12 12.94 5.84
CA PRO A 65 -11.63 11.87 4.98
C PRO A 65 -12.16 12.33 3.61
N LYS A 66 -12.66 13.56 3.50
CA LYS A 66 -13.09 14.13 2.20
C LYS A 66 -11.95 14.33 1.20
N ASP A 67 -10.71 14.40 1.68
CA ASP A 67 -9.52 14.60 0.84
C ASP A 67 -8.95 13.25 0.33
N ALA A 68 -9.49 12.12 0.79
CA ALA A 68 -9.07 10.76 0.46
C ALA A 68 -8.96 10.50 -1.06
N VAL A 69 -9.95 10.96 -1.82
CA VAL A 69 -9.99 10.81 -3.29
C VAL A 69 -8.83 11.53 -3.94
N GLN A 70 -8.50 12.74 -3.48
CA GLN A 70 -7.39 13.52 -4.03
C GLN A 70 -6.04 12.90 -3.65
N LEU A 71 -5.91 12.41 -2.42
CA LEU A 71 -4.71 11.68 -1.97
C LEU A 71 -4.47 10.45 -2.85
N VAL A 72 -5.48 9.59 -3.03
CA VAL A 72 -5.31 8.40 -3.88
C VAL A 72 -4.90 8.80 -5.29
N LYS A 73 -5.57 9.78 -5.92
CA LYS A 73 -5.22 10.24 -7.26
C LYS A 73 -3.80 10.81 -7.36
N ALA A 74 -3.33 11.49 -6.29
CA ALA A 74 -2.01 12.09 -6.25
C ALA A 74 -0.89 11.05 -6.14
N TYR A 75 -1.12 9.93 -5.45
CA TYR A 75 -0.07 8.94 -5.21
C TYR A 75 -0.16 7.71 -6.11
N ARG A 76 -1.35 7.15 -6.39
CA ARG A 76 -1.48 5.87 -7.08
C ARG A 76 -0.84 5.86 -8.47
N ASP A 77 -0.91 7.00 -9.17
CA ASP A 77 -0.44 7.15 -10.55
C ASP A 77 1.01 7.70 -10.63
N LEU A 78 1.72 7.83 -9.49
CA LEU A 78 3.12 8.23 -9.49
C LEU A 78 3.94 7.22 -10.30
N PRO A 79 4.63 7.66 -11.36
CA PRO A 79 5.40 6.76 -12.20
C PRO A 79 6.60 6.22 -11.43
N ALA A 80 6.90 4.95 -11.67
CA ALA A 80 8.12 4.33 -11.18
C ALA A 80 9.34 4.98 -11.83
N ARG A 81 10.36 5.26 -11.03
CA ARG A 81 11.64 5.81 -11.48
C ARG A 81 12.70 4.72 -11.45
N ARG A 82 13.44 4.57 -12.52
CA ARG A 82 14.61 3.68 -12.52
C ARG A 82 15.71 4.32 -11.67
N VAL A 83 15.85 3.83 -10.45
CA VAL A 83 17.04 4.04 -9.63
C VAL A 83 17.87 2.78 -9.75
N LYS A 84 19.12 2.93 -10.17
CA LYS A 84 20.14 1.89 -10.44
C LYS A 84 19.64 0.43 -10.37
N GLU A 85 19.79 -0.32 -11.45
CA GLU A 85 19.46 -1.73 -11.51
C GLU A 85 19.99 -2.47 -10.27
N THR A 86 19.05 -2.85 -9.43
CA THR A 86 19.32 -3.83 -8.40
C THR A 86 19.08 -5.19 -9.06
N ALA A 87 20.11 -6.03 -9.10
CA ALA A 87 20.09 -7.32 -9.80
C ALA A 87 19.05 -8.33 -9.26
N PHE A 88 18.24 -7.93 -8.28
CA PHE A 88 17.42 -8.85 -7.50
C PHE A 88 15.93 -8.86 -7.87
N VAL A 89 15.36 -7.72 -8.17
CA VAL A 89 13.94 -7.63 -8.60
C VAL A 89 13.94 -6.91 -9.94
N ALA A 90 13.39 -7.55 -10.96
CA ALA A 90 13.12 -6.86 -12.21
C ALA A 90 12.19 -5.68 -11.87
N PHE A 91 12.63 -4.46 -12.15
CA PHE A 91 11.89 -3.24 -11.88
C PHE A 91 10.44 -3.32 -12.43
N ASP A 92 10.29 -4.01 -13.57
CA ASP A 92 9.01 -4.25 -14.23
C ASP A 92 8.07 -5.17 -13.42
N ALA A 93 8.62 -5.99 -12.50
CA ALA A 93 7.83 -6.89 -11.66
C ALA A 93 7.14 -6.15 -10.50
N LEU A 94 7.71 -5.04 -10.02
CA LEU A 94 7.08 -4.27 -8.95
C LEU A 94 5.87 -3.47 -9.44
N GLY A 95 5.84 -3.06 -10.71
CA GLY A 95 4.76 -2.28 -11.32
C GLY A 95 5.20 -0.90 -11.81
N SER A 96 4.52 -0.39 -12.83
CA SER A 96 4.86 0.89 -13.49
C SER A 96 4.44 2.13 -12.71
N THR A 97 3.58 1.98 -11.69
CA THR A 97 3.09 3.06 -10.82
C THR A 97 3.14 2.65 -9.36
N PHE A 98 3.13 3.62 -8.45
CA PHE A 98 3.12 3.36 -7.01
C PHE A 98 1.90 2.54 -6.57
N GLY A 99 0.71 2.83 -7.10
CA GLY A 99 -0.50 2.07 -6.77
C GLY A 99 -0.41 0.61 -7.22
N ALA A 100 0.16 0.36 -8.42
CA ALA A 100 0.40 -1.01 -8.89
C ALA A 100 1.47 -1.71 -8.05
N ALA A 101 2.55 -1.03 -7.73
CA ALA A 101 3.60 -1.58 -6.88
C ALA A 101 3.09 -1.95 -5.48
N LEU A 102 2.26 -1.10 -4.89
CA LEU A 102 1.65 -1.37 -3.59
C LEU A 102 0.69 -2.57 -3.65
N ALA A 103 -0.11 -2.69 -4.72
CA ALA A 103 -0.99 -3.83 -4.92
C ALA A 103 -0.20 -5.15 -5.08
N ASN A 104 0.89 -5.13 -5.84
CA ASN A 104 1.77 -6.29 -6.02
C ASN A 104 2.47 -6.68 -4.70
N MET A 105 2.91 -5.72 -3.89
CA MET A 105 3.47 -6.01 -2.58
C MET A 105 2.45 -6.61 -1.61
N LEU A 106 1.19 -6.16 -1.65
CA LEU A 106 0.10 -6.74 -0.85
C LEU A 106 -0.18 -8.20 -1.24
N GLU A 107 0.07 -8.59 -2.49
CA GLU A 107 -0.04 -9.97 -2.95
C GLU A 107 1.19 -10.79 -2.55
N SER A 108 2.40 -10.30 -2.81
CA SER A 108 3.64 -11.07 -2.67
C SER A 108 4.14 -11.20 -1.23
N VAL A 109 3.98 -10.18 -0.37
CA VAL A 109 4.49 -10.24 1.02
C VAL A 109 3.89 -11.40 1.83
N PRO A 110 2.57 -11.69 1.76
CA PRO A 110 2.01 -12.87 2.41
C PRO A 110 2.54 -14.20 1.85
N GLU A 111 2.81 -14.27 0.55
CA GLU A 111 3.34 -15.49 -0.08
C GLU A 111 4.76 -15.81 0.41
N ASP A 112 5.58 -14.78 0.65
CA ASP A 112 6.95 -14.90 1.17
C ASP A 112 7.01 -14.72 2.70
N ARG A 113 5.93 -15.02 3.42
CA ARG A 113 5.78 -14.77 4.86
C ARG A 113 6.95 -15.28 5.70
N GLU A 114 7.53 -16.43 5.36
CA GLU A 114 8.65 -17.02 6.09
C GLU A 114 9.87 -16.09 6.05
N ALA A 115 10.21 -15.55 4.88
CA ALA A 115 11.31 -14.62 4.72
C ALA A 115 11.07 -13.28 5.44
N PHE A 116 9.84 -12.75 5.40
CA PHE A 116 9.46 -11.50 6.09
C PHE A 116 9.27 -11.65 7.60
N SER A 117 9.13 -12.87 8.13
CA SER A 117 9.03 -13.17 9.56
C SER A 117 10.34 -13.64 10.17
N ALA A 118 11.35 -13.94 9.36
CA ALA A 118 12.65 -14.38 9.83
C ALA A 118 13.29 -13.31 10.73
N VAL A 119 14.14 -13.76 11.65
CA VAL A 119 14.89 -12.84 12.53
C VAL A 119 15.85 -12.01 11.70
N GLU A 120 15.95 -10.73 12.00
CA GLU A 120 16.91 -9.83 11.33
C GLU A 120 18.32 -10.39 11.38
N GLY A 121 18.98 -10.45 10.22
CA GLY A 121 20.31 -11.06 10.07
C GLY A 121 20.31 -12.56 9.80
N ALA A 122 19.18 -13.25 9.84
CA ALA A 122 19.08 -14.63 9.41
C ALA A 122 19.24 -14.74 7.87
N PRO A 123 19.81 -15.85 7.34
CA PRO A 123 19.87 -16.08 5.91
C PRO A 123 18.46 -16.06 5.29
N GLY A 124 18.30 -15.31 4.19
CA GLY A 124 17.02 -15.16 3.51
C GLY A 124 16.04 -14.18 4.18
N HIS A 125 16.41 -13.50 5.28
CA HIS A 125 15.59 -12.46 5.89
C HIS A 125 15.30 -11.33 4.90
N MET A 126 14.03 -10.96 4.81
CA MET A 126 13.55 -9.81 4.06
C MET A 126 12.75 -8.86 4.94
N SER A 127 12.86 -7.57 4.67
CA SER A 127 11.94 -6.59 5.20
C SER A 127 11.61 -5.54 4.16
N VAL A 128 10.42 -4.97 4.21
CA VAL A 128 9.99 -3.92 3.31
C VAL A 128 9.43 -2.74 4.09
N ARG A 129 9.79 -1.55 3.62
CA ARG A 129 9.33 -0.29 4.16
C ARG A 129 8.84 0.58 3.03
N VAL A 130 7.65 1.12 3.18
CA VAL A 130 7.02 2.04 2.23
C VAL A 130 6.94 3.41 2.87
N ILE A 131 7.47 4.42 2.18
CA ILE A 131 7.48 5.80 2.63
C ILE A 131 6.77 6.66 1.60
N MET A 132 5.79 7.42 2.04
CA MET A 132 5.09 8.42 1.23
C MET A 132 5.49 9.81 1.70
N TYR A 133 5.83 10.70 0.77
CA TYR A 133 6.30 12.06 1.04
C TYR A 133 5.27 13.10 0.60
N GLY A 134 5.07 14.12 1.42
CA GLY A 134 4.27 15.31 1.14
C GLY A 134 5.00 16.60 1.53
N PRO A 135 4.50 17.77 1.13
CA PRO A 135 3.28 18.06 0.35
C PRO A 135 3.37 17.74 -1.14
N GLU A 136 4.57 17.62 -1.71
CA GLU A 136 4.74 17.18 -3.09
C GLU A 136 4.72 15.64 -3.13
N PRO A 137 3.73 15.03 -3.79
CA PRO A 137 3.57 13.58 -3.77
C PRO A 137 4.77 12.86 -4.39
N ARG A 138 5.41 12.02 -3.60
CA ARG A 138 6.43 11.04 -3.99
C ARG A 138 6.29 9.83 -3.08
N ALA A 139 6.77 8.71 -3.52
CA ALA A 139 6.85 7.52 -2.68
C ALA A 139 8.15 6.77 -2.90
N GLU A 140 8.54 6.00 -1.90
CA GLU A 140 9.72 5.17 -1.92
C GLU A 140 9.40 3.83 -1.28
N THR A 141 9.90 2.76 -1.87
CA THR A 141 9.86 1.43 -1.28
C THR A 141 11.28 0.94 -1.08
N ILE A 142 11.63 0.56 0.13
CA ILE A 142 12.93 0.02 0.49
C ILE A 142 12.74 -1.44 0.86
N LEU A 143 13.21 -2.33 0.00
CA LEU A 143 13.27 -3.76 0.27
C LEU A 143 14.68 -4.10 0.77
N MET A 144 14.77 -4.62 1.97
CA MET A 144 16.01 -5.21 2.51
C MET A 144 16.00 -6.69 2.21
N LYS A 145 17.09 -7.18 1.61
CA LYS A 145 17.33 -8.61 1.43
C LYS A 145 18.79 -8.92 1.70
N ASP A 146 19.05 -9.92 2.53
CA ASP A 146 20.41 -10.32 2.93
C ASP A 146 21.28 -9.13 3.39
N GLY A 147 20.66 -8.17 4.10
CA GLY A 147 21.31 -6.96 4.59
C GLY A 147 21.57 -5.89 3.53
N GLN A 148 21.13 -6.07 2.29
CA GLN A 148 21.30 -5.10 1.20
C GLN A 148 19.99 -4.36 0.91
N PRO A 149 20.01 -3.02 0.87
CA PRO A 149 18.84 -2.22 0.52
C PRO A 149 18.64 -2.16 -1.00
N HIS A 150 17.40 -2.39 -1.44
CA HIS A 150 16.93 -2.19 -2.80
C HIS A 150 15.83 -1.13 -2.77
N THR A 151 16.13 0.05 -3.31
CA THR A 151 15.24 1.20 -3.25
C THR A 151 14.54 1.42 -4.59
N PHE A 152 13.22 1.59 -4.54
CA PHE A 152 12.37 1.92 -5.67
C PHE A 152 11.70 3.26 -5.40
N GLU A 153 11.90 4.22 -6.28
CA GLU A 153 11.33 5.55 -6.18
C GLU A 153 10.16 5.73 -7.13
N PHE A 154 9.14 6.46 -6.68
CA PHE A 154 7.96 6.81 -7.48
C PHE A 154 7.74 8.33 -7.41
N GLY A 155 7.51 8.94 -8.56
CA GLY A 155 7.23 10.37 -8.64
C GLY A 155 7.88 11.07 -9.82
N PRO A 156 7.75 12.41 -9.88
CA PRO A 156 8.33 13.19 -10.97
C PRO A 156 9.87 13.18 -10.89
N MET A 157 10.52 13.26 -12.06
CA MET A 157 11.99 13.32 -12.15
C MET A 157 12.57 14.57 -11.49
N PHE A 158 11.83 15.67 -11.53
CA PHE A 158 12.21 16.93 -10.92
C PHE A 158 11.12 17.35 -9.93
N SER A 159 11.52 17.58 -8.69
CA SER A 159 10.66 18.14 -7.66
C SER A 159 10.99 19.62 -7.45
N ARG A 160 9.99 20.39 -7.03
CA ARG A 160 10.22 21.76 -6.57
C ARG A 160 11.03 21.72 -5.27
N PRO A 161 11.91 22.68 -5.02
CA PRO A 161 12.62 22.77 -3.75
C PRO A 161 11.65 23.23 -2.63
N ILE A 162 10.84 22.30 -2.11
CA ILE A 162 9.97 22.53 -0.95
C ILE A 162 10.72 22.02 0.27
N ASP A 163 10.95 22.90 1.24
CA ASP A 163 11.72 22.59 2.45
C ASP A 163 10.88 21.78 3.45
N LEU A 164 9.58 22.12 3.61
CA LEU A 164 8.68 21.35 4.46
C LEU A 164 8.48 19.94 3.93
N ARG A 165 8.84 18.95 4.73
CA ARG A 165 8.59 17.53 4.44
C ARG A 165 7.67 16.93 5.48
N ARG A 166 6.70 16.17 5.01
CA ARG A 166 5.89 15.26 5.82
C ARG A 166 6.07 13.87 5.28
N THR A 167 6.08 12.88 6.14
CA THR A 167 6.20 11.47 5.74
C THR A 167 5.12 10.65 6.42
N ALA A 168 4.58 9.68 5.68
CA ALA A 168 3.83 8.57 6.23
C ALA A 168 4.58 7.29 5.89
N GLU A 169 4.76 6.41 6.86
CA GLU A 169 5.57 5.21 6.72
C GLU A 169 4.83 4.00 7.28
N PHE A 170 4.93 2.87 6.57
CA PHE A 170 4.43 1.57 7.01
C PHE A 170 5.33 0.45 6.46
N SER A 171 5.20 -0.75 7.01
CA SER A 171 6.12 -1.85 6.75
C SER A 171 5.42 -3.11 6.23
N GLN A 172 6.20 -4.20 6.09
CA GLN A 172 5.69 -5.53 5.79
C GLN A 172 4.56 -6.00 6.71
N LEU A 173 4.45 -5.47 7.93
CA LEU A 173 3.36 -5.84 8.84
C LEU A 173 2.00 -5.43 8.25
N THR A 174 1.86 -4.17 7.84
CA THR A 174 0.63 -3.70 7.18
C THR A 174 0.38 -4.46 5.87
N LEU A 175 1.43 -4.64 5.04
CA LEU A 175 1.33 -5.33 3.76
C LEU A 175 0.92 -6.80 3.96
N GLY A 176 1.53 -7.49 4.92
CA GLY A 176 1.26 -8.90 5.22
C GLY A 176 -0.18 -9.11 5.71
N PHE A 177 -0.59 -8.42 6.76
CA PHE A 177 -1.93 -8.60 7.33
C PHE A 177 -3.06 -8.18 6.38
N VAL A 178 -2.90 -7.08 5.66
CA VAL A 178 -3.90 -6.64 4.69
C VAL A 178 -3.93 -7.56 3.48
N GLY A 179 -2.76 -7.99 2.99
CA GLY A 179 -2.64 -8.93 1.88
C GLY A 179 -3.26 -10.29 2.18
N GLU A 180 -2.97 -10.89 3.34
CA GLU A 180 -3.60 -12.14 3.81
C GLU A 180 -5.13 -12.03 3.87
N ALA A 181 -5.65 -10.92 4.37
CA ALA A 181 -7.10 -10.71 4.42
C ALA A 181 -7.71 -10.70 3.01
N ILE A 182 -7.04 -10.14 2.01
CA ILE A 182 -7.50 -10.16 0.62
C ILE A 182 -7.44 -11.57 0.03
N ALA A 183 -6.33 -12.30 0.24
CA ALA A 183 -6.13 -13.64 -0.31
C ALA A 183 -7.17 -14.63 0.24
N ASP A 184 -7.26 -14.75 1.55
CA ASP A 184 -7.99 -15.82 2.25
C ASP A 184 -9.33 -15.37 2.83
N GLY A 185 -9.54 -14.08 2.99
CA GLY A 185 -10.51 -13.52 3.91
C GLY A 185 -10.01 -13.64 5.35
N LEU A 186 -10.57 -12.87 6.29
CA LEU A 186 -10.28 -13.10 7.70
C LEU A 186 -10.81 -14.50 8.06
N ALA A 187 -9.92 -15.38 8.50
CA ALA A 187 -10.31 -16.68 9.02
C ALA A 187 -11.37 -16.47 10.13
N ARG A 188 -12.54 -17.06 9.92
CA ARG A 188 -13.67 -17.01 10.86
C ARG A 188 -13.43 -17.88 12.06
#